data_101f3f00c2982612d2a4bc42c77e003e
#
_entry.id   101f3f00c2982612d2a4bc42c77e003e
#
_cell.length_a   1.000
_cell.length_b   1.000
_cell.length_c   1.000
_cell.angle_alpha   90.00
_cell.angle_beta   90.00
_cell.angle_gamma   90.00
#
_symmetry.space_group_name_H-M   'P 1'
#
loop_
_entity.id
_entity.type
_entity.pdbx_description
1 polymer ?
#
loop_
_entity_poly.entity_id
_entity_poly.type
_entity_poly.pdbx_seq_one_letter_code
_entity_poly.pdbx_strand_id
1 'polypeptide(L)'
;MNIVYVIEDYSENGGVEKIVSMKANTFYQEYHHQVTVISVYEDKRKQQYILNEGIRLIHLHVPFAKKTRNKVYKLLSRIITLLLAAYRLNKTIKQINPDVVFFTTTLGALLLPLCHTKARRIYESHLARSFNPFHALFGLMERKADAVVCLTHDDAKEFQLAKNVYVIPNFINIPHQKVKDYSCKKAIAVGRLEQQKGFDRLITCWKDIAKLYPDWQLDIYGTGSLYHILQEQITSLGLEKQVKL
;
A
#
# COMPACT_ATOMS: atom_id res chain seq x y z
N MET A 1 -9.81 -20.03 11.63
CA MET A 1 -8.54 -20.20 10.89
C MET A 1 -7.45 -19.38 11.55
N ASN A 2 -6.20 -19.76 11.33
CA ASN A 2 -5.04 -18.99 11.74
C ASN A 2 -4.45 -18.28 10.51
N ILE A 3 -4.58 -16.96 10.46
CA ILE A 3 -4.28 -16.11 9.30
C ILE A 3 -3.03 -15.28 9.59
N VAL A 4 -2.12 -15.21 8.64
CA VAL A 4 -0.94 -14.36 8.72
C VAL A 4 -0.92 -13.37 7.58
N TYR A 5 -0.71 -12.09 7.88
CA TYR A 5 -0.35 -11.05 6.90
C TYR A 5 1.14 -10.75 6.99
N VAL A 6 1.82 -10.74 5.85
CA VAL A 6 3.22 -10.32 5.72
C VAL A 6 3.25 -8.98 4.99
N ILE A 7 3.74 -7.96 5.68
CA ILE A 7 3.82 -6.60 5.19
C ILE A 7 5.26 -6.08 5.29
N GLU A 8 5.62 -5.13 4.46
CA GLU A 8 6.97 -4.58 4.41
C GLU A 8 7.33 -3.83 5.69
N ASP A 9 6.57 -2.81 6.03
CA ASP A 9 6.72 -2.04 7.27
C ASP A 9 5.34 -1.53 7.76
N TYR A 10 4.85 -2.08 8.87
CA TYR A 10 3.53 -1.72 9.40
C TYR A 10 3.50 -0.33 10.06
N SER A 11 4.65 0.30 10.28
CA SER A 11 4.73 1.66 10.82
C SER A 11 4.51 2.75 9.75
N GLU A 12 4.44 2.38 8.48
CA GLU A 12 4.19 3.33 7.40
C GLU A 12 2.74 3.84 7.43
N ASN A 13 2.56 5.09 6.99
CA ASN A 13 1.25 5.71 6.85
C ASN A 13 0.77 5.56 5.39
N GLY A 14 0.54 4.33 4.96
CA GLY A 14 0.17 3.97 3.59
C GLY A 14 -1.22 3.36 3.47
N GLY A 15 -1.66 3.21 2.22
CA GLY A 15 -2.95 2.58 1.91
C GLY A 15 -2.95 1.07 2.18
N VAL A 16 -1.80 0.41 2.00
CA VAL A 16 -1.67 -1.04 2.22
C VAL A 16 -1.82 -1.35 3.70
N GLU A 17 -1.12 -0.60 4.57
CA GLU A 17 -1.17 -0.73 6.03
C GLU A 17 -2.58 -0.52 6.55
N LYS A 18 -3.27 0.49 6.01
CA LYS A 18 -4.68 0.74 6.34
C LYS A 18 -5.58 -0.44 5.98
N ILE A 19 -5.47 -0.97 4.77
CA ILE A 19 -6.30 -2.07 4.31
C ILE A 19 -5.99 -3.36 5.08
N VAL A 20 -4.72 -3.66 5.32
CA VAL A 20 -4.31 -4.82 6.14
C VAL A 20 -4.87 -4.71 7.56
N SER A 21 -4.77 -3.52 8.18
CA SER A 21 -5.36 -3.26 9.50
C SER A 21 -6.89 -3.51 9.51
N MET A 22 -7.60 -2.97 8.54
CA MET A 22 -9.05 -3.14 8.43
C MET A 22 -9.42 -4.61 8.25
N LYS A 23 -8.78 -5.32 7.32
CA LYS A 23 -9.02 -6.76 7.08
C LYS A 23 -8.68 -7.60 8.31
N ALA A 24 -7.53 -7.36 8.95
CA ALA A 24 -7.12 -8.07 10.15
C ALA A 24 -8.13 -7.90 11.29
N ASN A 25 -8.58 -6.67 11.54
CA ASN A 25 -9.59 -6.38 12.56
C ASN A 25 -10.94 -7.05 12.23
N THR A 26 -11.40 -7.00 10.99
CA THR A 26 -12.64 -7.66 10.57
C THR A 26 -12.55 -9.18 10.72
N PHE A 27 -11.47 -9.81 10.28
CA PHE A 27 -11.27 -11.24 10.44
C PHE A 27 -11.23 -11.66 11.91
N TYR A 28 -10.65 -10.85 12.77
CA TYR A 28 -10.62 -11.12 14.20
C TYR A 28 -12.00 -10.91 14.84
N GLN A 29 -12.65 -9.77 14.62
CA GLN A 29 -13.85 -9.37 15.33
C GLN A 29 -15.12 -10.08 14.83
N GLU A 30 -15.29 -10.14 13.50
CA GLU A 30 -16.52 -10.65 12.89
C GLU A 30 -16.46 -12.14 12.58
N TYR A 31 -15.28 -12.62 12.15
CA TYR A 31 -15.10 -14.02 11.76
C TYR A 31 -14.41 -14.88 12.82
N HIS A 32 -14.01 -14.29 13.95
CA HIS A 32 -13.35 -14.98 15.09
C HIS A 32 -12.10 -15.78 14.67
N HIS A 33 -11.33 -15.26 13.71
CA HIS A 33 -10.10 -15.89 13.28
C HIS A 33 -8.93 -15.43 14.15
N GLN A 34 -7.94 -16.28 14.33
CA GLN A 34 -6.66 -15.88 14.88
C GLN A 34 -5.88 -15.15 13.79
N VAL A 35 -5.47 -13.92 14.05
CA VAL A 35 -4.75 -13.09 13.07
C VAL A 35 -3.41 -12.65 13.62
N THR A 36 -2.38 -12.77 12.80
CA THR A 36 -1.05 -12.24 13.08
C THR A 36 -0.60 -11.37 11.91
N VAL A 37 -0.11 -10.19 12.21
CA VAL A 37 0.54 -9.31 11.22
C VAL A 37 2.04 -9.40 11.44
N ILE A 38 2.80 -9.70 10.38
CA ILE A 38 4.27 -9.76 10.40
C ILE A 38 4.79 -8.56 9.61
N SER A 39 5.46 -7.63 10.30
CA SER A 39 6.22 -6.54 9.70
C SER A 39 7.66 -6.98 9.48
N VAL A 40 8.14 -6.93 8.23
CA VAL A 40 9.50 -7.38 7.90
C VAL A 40 10.53 -6.39 8.43
N TYR A 41 10.34 -5.12 8.15
CA TYR A 41 11.14 -4.04 8.72
C TYR A 41 10.49 -3.52 10.00
N GLU A 42 11.25 -2.80 10.78
CA GLU A 42 10.76 -2.03 11.90
C GLU A 42 11.31 -0.62 11.78
N ASP A 43 10.41 0.35 11.71
CA ASP A 43 10.73 1.74 11.93
C ASP A 43 10.25 2.14 13.34
N LYS A 44 10.98 3.06 13.98
CA LYS A 44 10.63 3.60 15.31
C LYS A 44 9.43 4.55 15.27
N ARG A 45 8.81 4.73 14.10
CA ARG A 45 7.61 5.55 13.92
C ARG A 45 6.43 4.96 14.69
N LYS A 46 5.58 5.82 15.22
CA LYS A 46 4.35 5.40 15.86
C LYS A 46 3.42 4.77 14.79
N GLN A 47 2.84 3.62 15.13
CA GLN A 47 1.83 2.98 14.28
C GLN A 47 0.64 3.91 14.08
N GLN A 48 0.22 4.07 12.82
CA GLN A 48 -0.90 4.94 12.45
C GLN A 48 -2.24 4.18 12.49
N TYR A 49 -2.21 2.88 12.19
CA TYR A 49 -3.41 2.05 12.12
C TYR A 49 -3.42 1.08 13.29
N ILE A 50 -4.51 1.13 14.07
CA ILE A 50 -4.65 0.36 15.30
C ILE A 50 -5.14 -1.05 14.96
N LEU A 51 -4.43 -2.06 15.45
CA LEU A 51 -4.89 -3.44 15.48
C LEU A 51 -5.61 -3.70 16.79
N ASN A 52 -6.64 -4.56 16.74
CA ASN A 52 -7.31 -5.05 17.95
C ASN A 52 -6.32 -5.75 18.86
N GLU A 53 -6.50 -5.65 20.19
CA GLU A 53 -5.57 -6.19 21.20
C GLU A 53 -5.34 -7.70 21.07
N GLY A 54 -6.30 -8.45 20.51
CA GLY A 54 -6.15 -9.88 20.26
C GLY A 54 -5.34 -10.23 19.00
N ILE A 55 -4.96 -9.25 18.17
CA ILE A 55 -4.15 -9.45 16.97
C ILE A 55 -2.68 -9.27 17.31
N ARG A 56 -1.87 -10.28 17.00
CA ARG A 56 -0.42 -10.21 17.24
C ARG A 56 0.28 -9.45 16.12
N LEU A 57 1.08 -8.44 16.49
CA LEU A 57 2.03 -7.80 15.59
C LEU A 57 3.44 -8.29 15.91
N ILE A 58 4.10 -8.87 14.92
CA ILE A 58 5.46 -9.41 15.05
C ILE A 58 6.39 -8.66 14.10
N HIS A 59 7.46 -8.09 14.63
CA HIS A 59 8.51 -7.47 13.84
C HIS A 59 9.64 -8.47 13.60
N LEU A 60 10.04 -8.65 12.35
CA LEU A 60 11.20 -9.50 12.01
C LEU A 60 12.53 -8.79 12.24
N HIS A 61 12.52 -7.47 12.48
CA HIS A 61 13.71 -6.65 12.72
C HIS A 61 14.78 -6.79 11.63
N VAL A 62 14.35 -6.92 10.37
CA VAL A 62 15.29 -6.99 9.24
C VAL A 62 15.80 -5.58 8.96
N PRO A 63 17.13 -5.37 8.88
CA PRO A 63 17.66 -4.04 8.55
C PRO A 63 17.36 -3.68 7.11
N PHE A 64 17.11 -2.40 6.84
CA PHE A 64 16.99 -1.91 5.47
C PHE A 64 18.27 -2.13 4.68
N ALA A 65 18.15 -2.43 3.40
CA ALA A 65 19.31 -2.53 2.52
C ALA A 65 20.10 -1.22 2.50
N LYS A 66 21.43 -1.33 2.56
CA LYS A 66 22.31 -0.15 2.64
C LYS A 66 22.17 0.75 1.41
N LYS A 67 21.99 2.03 1.64
CA LYS A 67 22.02 3.06 0.59
C LYS A 67 23.50 3.29 0.19
N THR A 68 23.85 2.96 -1.04
CA THR A 68 25.20 3.16 -1.59
C THR A 68 25.13 3.54 -3.06
N ARG A 69 26.14 4.28 -3.55
CA ARG A 69 26.30 4.63 -4.97
C ARG A 69 26.81 3.45 -5.81
N ASN A 70 27.54 2.52 -5.21
CA ASN A 70 28.04 1.35 -5.91
C ASN A 70 26.89 0.36 -6.22
N LYS A 71 26.62 0.15 -7.50
CA LYS A 71 25.51 -0.71 -7.98
C LYS A 71 25.63 -2.16 -7.53
N VAL A 72 26.85 -2.73 -7.58
CA VAL A 72 27.11 -4.13 -7.18
C VAL A 72 26.86 -4.30 -5.68
N TYR A 73 27.44 -3.43 -4.88
CA TYR A 73 27.25 -3.47 -3.42
C TYR A 73 25.79 -3.26 -3.01
N LYS A 74 25.08 -2.37 -3.71
CA LYS A 74 23.63 -2.16 -3.52
C LYS A 74 22.84 -3.43 -3.81
N LEU A 75 23.15 -4.14 -4.91
CA LEU A 75 22.49 -5.39 -5.27
C LEU A 75 22.77 -6.48 -4.24
N LEU A 76 24.03 -6.68 -3.86
CA LEU A 76 24.41 -7.65 -2.83
C LEU A 76 23.72 -7.38 -1.50
N SER A 77 23.67 -6.11 -1.05
CA SER A 77 22.96 -5.72 0.17
C SER A 77 21.46 -6.08 0.11
N ARG A 78 20.81 -5.86 -1.03
CA ARG A 78 19.39 -6.22 -1.22
C ARG A 78 19.16 -7.72 -1.18
N ILE A 79 20.05 -8.51 -1.80
CA ILE A 79 19.98 -9.98 -1.77
C ILE A 79 20.16 -10.49 -0.34
N ILE A 80 21.15 -9.99 0.39
CA ILE A 80 21.41 -10.38 1.79
C ILE A 80 20.20 -10.04 2.66
N THR A 81 19.64 -8.84 2.50
CA THR A 81 18.42 -8.40 3.22
C THR A 81 17.23 -9.32 2.92
N LEU A 82 17.02 -9.69 1.65
CA LEU A 82 15.94 -10.59 1.23
C LEU A 82 16.11 -12.00 1.83
N LEU A 83 17.33 -12.54 1.79
CA LEU A 83 17.62 -13.87 2.36
C LEU A 83 17.44 -13.89 3.89
N LEU A 84 17.87 -12.82 4.57
CA LEU A 84 17.66 -12.68 6.02
C LEU A 84 16.18 -12.58 6.35
N ALA A 85 15.43 -11.80 5.57
CA ALA A 85 13.97 -11.68 5.72
C ALA A 85 13.29 -13.05 5.51
N ALA A 86 13.65 -13.78 4.47
CA ALA A 86 13.12 -15.11 4.19
C ALA A 86 13.44 -16.10 5.33
N TYR A 87 14.67 -16.09 5.84
CA TYR A 87 15.07 -16.95 6.96
C TYR A 87 14.24 -16.67 8.22
N ARG A 88 14.14 -15.38 8.63
CA ARG A 88 13.38 -14.98 9.81
C ARG A 88 11.88 -15.24 9.64
N LEU A 89 11.34 -14.96 8.45
CA LEU A 89 9.96 -15.26 8.11
C LEU A 89 9.65 -16.76 8.25
N ASN A 90 10.46 -17.62 7.65
CA ASN A 90 10.26 -19.08 7.71
C ASN A 90 10.30 -19.60 9.16
N LYS A 91 11.22 -19.09 9.98
CA LYS A 91 11.28 -19.43 11.41
C LYS A 91 9.98 -19.04 12.13
N THR A 92 9.48 -17.83 11.90
CA THR A 92 8.24 -17.31 12.50
C THR A 92 7.01 -18.07 12.02
N ILE A 93 6.88 -18.29 10.69
CA ILE A 93 5.78 -19.06 10.10
C ILE A 93 5.72 -20.49 10.64
N LYS A 94 6.87 -21.14 10.82
CA LYS A 94 6.93 -22.49 11.43
C LYS A 94 6.40 -22.51 12.87
N GLN A 95 6.65 -21.46 13.65
CA GLN A 95 6.15 -21.33 15.02
C GLN A 95 4.65 -21.06 15.08
N ILE A 96 4.13 -20.22 14.15
CA ILE A 96 2.71 -19.85 14.09
C ILE A 96 1.88 -21.01 13.53
N ASN A 97 2.42 -21.76 12.56
CA ASN A 97 1.73 -22.82 11.82
C ASN A 97 0.36 -22.37 11.28
N PRO A 98 0.33 -21.35 10.39
CA PRO A 98 -0.91 -20.77 9.89
C PRO A 98 -1.63 -21.68 8.89
N ASP A 99 -2.93 -21.41 8.67
CA ASP A 99 -3.71 -22.00 7.58
C ASP A 99 -3.52 -21.24 6.25
N VAL A 100 -3.35 -19.90 6.36
CA VAL A 100 -3.21 -19.00 5.22
C VAL A 100 -2.18 -17.91 5.52
N VAL A 101 -1.34 -17.60 4.53
CA VAL A 101 -0.39 -16.48 4.57
C VAL A 101 -0.66 -15.54 3.41
N PHE A 102 -1.03 -14.31 3.72
CA PHE A 102 -1.16 -13.23 2.76
C PHE A 102 0.15 -12.46 2.64
N PHE A 103 0.61 -12.27 1.42
CA PHE A 103 1.78 -11.48 1.08
C PHE A 103 1.33 -10.20 0.38
N THR A 104 1.75 -9.07 0.89
CA THR A 104 1.45 -7.76 0.31
C THR A 104 2.72 -7.11 -0.20
N THR A 105 2.62 -6.06 -0.98
CA THR A 105 3.74 -5.24 -1.47
C THR A 105 4.73 -5.97 -2.38
N THR A 106 5.71 -5.25 -2.91
CA THR A 106 6.79 -5.80 -3.75
C THR A 106 7.66 -6.80 -2.98
N LEU A 107 7.97 -6.50 -1.73
CA LEU A 107 8.78 -7.38 -0.90
C LEU A 107 8.04 -8.70 -0.62
N GLY A 108 6.73 -8.63 -0.38
CA GLY A 108 5.88 -9.82 -0.24
C GLY A 108 5.90 -10.72 -1.47
N ALA A 109 5.85 -10.13 -2.68
CA ALA A 109 5.98 -10.88 -3.93
C ALA A 109 7.33 -11.62 -4.05
N LEU A 110 8.42 -11.02 -3.55
CA LEU A 110 9.75 -11.64 -3.56
C LEU A 110 9.91 -12.69 -2.45
N LEU A 111 9.24 -12.53 -1.31
CA LEU A 111 9.30 -13.46 -0.17
C LEU A 111 8.42 -14.69 -0.35
N LEU A 112 7.27 -14.57 -1.04
CA LEU A 112 6.33 -15.67 -1.22
C LEU A 112 6.98 -16.95 -1.80
N PRO A 113 7.79 -16.89 -2.87
CA PRO A 113 8.47 -18.08 -3.41
C PRO A 113 9.47 -18.71 -2.44
N LEU A 114 10.01 -17.92 -1.50
CA LEU A 114 11.00 -18.34 -0.51
C LEU A 114 10.36 -18.80 0.81
N CYS A 115 9.04 -18.68 0.94
CA CYS A 115 8.31 -19.11 2.12
C CYS A 115 7.98 -20.60 2.05
N HIS A 116 8.54 -21.38 2.99
CA HIS A 116 8.33 -22.82 3.11
C HIS A 116 7.24 -23.10 4.15
N THR A 117 6.04 -23.37 3.69
CA THR A 117 4.89 -23.65 4.56
C THR A 117 3.89 -24.58 3.86
N LYS A 118 3.07 -25.29 4.66
CA LYS A 118 1.90 -26.02 4.18
C LYS A 118 0.67 -25.12 4.02
N ALA A 119 0.70 -23.92 4.62
CA ALA A 119 -0.35 -22.92 4.51
C ALA A 119 -0.57 -22.50 3.05
N ARG A 120 -1.78 -22.09 2.71
CA ARG A 120 -2.06 -21.44 1.41
C ARG A 120 -1.36 -20.09 1.36
N ARG A 121 -0.66 -19.82 0.26
CA ARG A 121 0.07 -18.57 0.03
C ARG A 121 -0.70 -17.73 -0.96
N ILE A 122 -1.17 -16.60 -0.51
CA ILE A 122 -1.95 -15.67 -1.32
C ILE A 122 -1.15 -14.38 -1.47
N TYR A 123 -1.03 -13.89 -2.69
CA TYR A 123 -0.49 -12.57 -2.97
C TYR A 123 -1.62 -11.56 -3.15
N GLU A 124 -1.63 -10.49 -2.36
CA GLU A 124 -2.56 -9.36 -2.54
C GLU A 124 -1.84 -8.21 -3.24
N SER A 125 -2.27 -7.92 -4.47
CA SER A 125 -1.74 -6.82 -5.28
C SER A 125 -2.47 -5.53 -4.95
N HIS A 126 -1.77 -4.58 -4.35
CA HIS A 126 -2.27 -3.22 -4.06
C HIS A 126 -1.75 -2.17 -5.04
N LEU A 127 -0.94 -2.58 -6.02
CA LEU A 127 -0.38 -1.75 -7.07
C LEU A 127 -0.35 -2.58 -8.36
N ALA A 128 -0.70 -1.97 -9.50
CA ALA A 128 -0.61 -2.65 -10.77
C ALA A 128 0.79 -3.25 -10.97
N ARG A 129 0.85 -4.48 -11.49
CA ARG A 129 2.09 -5.23 -11.64
C ARG A 129 3.14 -4.46 -12.44
N SER A 130 2.71 -3.78 -13.50
CA SER A 130 3.55 -2.97 -14.39
C SER A 130 4.24 -1.81 -13.69
N PHE A 131 3.67 -1.27 -12.61
CA PHE A 131 4.29 -0.21 -11.80
C PHE A 131 5.30 -0.72 -10.78
N ASN A 132 5.42 -2.05 -10.62
CA ASN A 132 6.38 -2.64 -9.70
C ASN A 132 7.79 -2.67 -10.30
N PRO A 133 8.82 -2.17 -9.61
CA PRO A 133 10.19 -2.11 -10.13
C PRO A 133 10.80 -3.50 -10.39
N PHE A 134 10.25 -4.56 -9.80
CA PHE A 134 10.70 -5.95 -9.93
C PHE A 134 9.67 -6.84 -10.63
N HIS A 135 8.74 -6.27 -11.42
CA HIS A 135 7.66 -7.00 -12.07
C HIS A 135 8.15 -8.20 -12.91
N ALA A 136 9.36 -8.14 -13.47
CA ALA A 136 9.97 -9.26 -14.20
C ALA A 136 10.15 -10.53 -13.34
N LEU A 137 10.33 -10.38 -12.01
CA LEU A 137 10.49 -11.50 -11.08
C LEU A 137 9.15 -12.06 -10.59
N PHE A 138 8.04 -11.40 -10.89
CA PHE A 138 6.71 -11.81 -10.42
C PHE A 138 6.24 -13.14 -11.00
N GLY A 139 6.75 -13.54 -12.16
CA GLY A 139 6.42 -14.85 -12.74
C GLY A 139 6.74 -16.03 -11.81
N LEU A 140 7.78 -15.95 -10.97
CA LEU A 140 8.08 -16.97 -9.97
C LEU A 140 7.06 -16.93 -8.83
N MET A 141 6.69 -15.74 -8.36
CA MET A 141 5.64 -15.56 -7.35
C MET A 141 4.31 -16.13 -7.82
N GLU A 142 3.88 -15.77 -9.04
CA GLU A 142 2.62 -16.24 -9.63
C GLU A 142 2.51 -17.76 -9.68
N ARG A 143 3.59 -18.46 -10.10
CA ARG A 143 3.62 -19.93 -10.15
C ARG A 143 3.62 -20.59 -8.78
N LYS A 144 4.08 -19.89 -7.73
CA LYS A 144 4.19 -20.41 -6.36
C LYS A 144 3.03 -19.99 -5.47
N ALA A 145 2.29 -18.97 -5.85
CA ALA A 145 1.07 -18.55 -5.15
C ALA A 145 -0.06 -19.54 -5.40
N ASP A 146 -0.85 -19.82 -4.38
CA ASP A 146 -2.09 -20.59 -4.51
C ASP A 146 -3.21 -19.73 -5.10
N ALA A 147 -3.15 -18.41 -4.85
CA ALA A 147 -4.00 -17.42 -5.47
C ALA A 147 -3.34 -16.04 -5.50
N VAL A 148 -3.78 -15.21 -6.45
CA VAL A 148 -3.49 -13.77 -6.50
C VAL A 148 -4.81 -13.02 -6.36
N VAL A 149 -4.84 -12.01 -5.52
CA VAL A 149 -5.98 -11.11 -5.33
C VAL A 149 -5.60 -9.74 -5.89
N CYS A 150 -6.41 -9.23 -6.80
CA CYS A 150 -6.24 -7.92 -7.44
C CYS A 150 -7.40 -6.99 -7.10
N LEU A 151 -7.20 -5.70 -7.26
CA LEU A 151 -8.23 -4.69 -6.98
C LEU A 151 -9.16 -4.45 -8.17
N THR A 152 -8.68 -4.65 -9.39
CA THR A 152 -9.43 -4.39 -10.63
C THR A 152 -9.30 -5.55 -11.62
N HIS A 153 -10.22 -5.62 -12.57
CA HIS A 153 -10.16 -6.60 -13.66
C HIS A 153 -8.98 -6.34 -14.61
N ASP A 154 -8.53 -5.10 -14.75
CA ASP A 154 -7.38 -4.77 -15.59
C ASP A 154 -6.07 -5.23 -14.94
N ASP A 155 -5.92 -5.04 -13.62
CA ASP A 155 -4.78 -5.60 -12.88
C ASP A 155 -4.73 -7.13 -12.99
N ALA A 156 -5.89 -7.80 -12.93
CA ALA A 156 -5.98 -9.25 -13.00
C ALA A 156 -5.43 -9.82 -14.33
N LYS A 157 -5.57 -9.10 -15.43
CA LYS A 157 -5.04 -9.49 -16.75
C LYS A 157 -3.50 -9.55 -16.79
N GLU A 158 -2.83 -8.86 -15.88
CA GLU A 158 -1.37 -8.84 -15.79
C GLU A 158 -0.77 -10.11 -15.15
N PHE A 159 -1.58 -10.91 -14.41
CA PHE A 159 -1.13 -12.10 -13.67
C PHE A 159 -1.43 -13.41 -14.42
N GLN A 160 -0.84 -13.57 -15.60
CA GLN A 160 -1.15 -14.67 -16.53
C GLN A 160 -0.58 -16.04 -16.11
N LEU A 161 0.40 -16.08 -15.22
CA LEU A 161 1.05 -17.32 -14.76
C LEU A 161 0.47 -17.83 -13.43
N ALA A 162 -0.44 -17.07 -12.81
CA ALA A 162 -1.09 -17.45 -11.56
C ALA A 162 -2.17 -18.51 -11.80
N LYS A 163 -2.25 -19.49 -10.89
CA LYS A 163 -3.26 -20.57 -10.97
C LYS A 163 -4.69 -20.04 -10.81
N ASN A 164 -4.87 -19.14 -9.85
CA ASN A 164 -6.14 -18.53 -9.51
C ASN A 164 -5.95 -17.04 -9.34
N VAL A 165 -6.78 -16.25 -10.01
CA VAL A 165 -6.79 -14.78 -9.86
C VAL A 165 -8.19 -14.34 -9.48
N TYR A 166 -8.30 -13.59 -8.40
CA TYR A 166 -9.56 -13.05 -7.90
C TYR A 166 -9.52 -11.52 -7.90
N VAL A 167 -10.62 -10.90 -8.29
CA VAL A 167 -10.80 -9.45 -8.19
C VAL A 167 -11.63 -9.15 -6.95
N ILE A 168 -10.97 -8.57 -5.95
CA ILE A 168 -11.60 -8.18 -4.69
C ILE A 168 -11.19 -6.73 -4.41
N PRO A 169 -12.07 -5.76 -4.68
CA PRO A 169 -11.81 -4.36 -4.41
C PRO A 169 -11.59 -4.09 -2.91
N ASN A 170 -10.83 -3.06 -2.61
CA ASN A 170 -10.71 -2.60 -1.24
C ASN A 170 -12.08 -2.09 -0.73
N PHE A 171 -12.44 -2.46 0.48
CA PHE A 171 -13.61 -1.92 1.13
C PHE A 171 -13.26 -0.65 1.92
N ILE A 172 -14.22 0.21 2.11
CA ILE A 172 -14.14 1.37 2.97
C ILE A 172 -15.34 1.37 3.92
N ASN A 173 -15.09 1.70 5.17
CA ASN A 173 -16.15 1.94 6.11
C ASN A 173 -16.60 3.40 5.98
N ILE A 174 -17.72 3.61 5.32
CA ILE A 174 -18.28 4.96 5.12
C ILE A 174 -19.22 5.24 6.28
N PRO A 175 -18.92 6.21 7.14
CA PRO A 175 -19.88 6.64 8.14
C PRO A 175 -21.15 7.15 7.44
N HIS A 176 -22.32 6.67 7.84
CA HIS A 176 -23.63 7.08 7.30
C HIS A 176 -23.99 8.53 7.73
N GLN A 177 -23.13 9.49 7.38
CA GLN A 177 -23.47 10.89 7.55
C GLN A 177 -24.09 11.41 6.24
N LYS A 178 -25.35 11.77 6.29
CA LYS A 178 -26.00 12.47 5.17
C LYS A 178 -25.36 13.85 5.05
N VAL A 179 -24.87 14.16 3.84
CA VAL A 179 -24.47 15.53 3.51
C VAL A 179 -25.70 16.42 3.67
N LYS A 180 -25.61 17.41 4.53
CA LYS A 180 -26.76 18.29 4.86
C LYS A 180 -26.98 19.39 3.81
N ASP A 181 -25.90 19.79 3.13
CA ASP A 181 -25.94 20.94 2.24
C ASP A 181 -24.88 20.79 1.13
N TYR A 182 -25.26 21.06 -0.10
CA TYR A 182 -24.39 21.09 -1.29
C TYR A 182 -24.16 22.52 -1.79
N SER A 183 -24.56 23.55 -1.03
CA SER A 183 -24.35 24.96 -1.40
C SER A 183 -22.90 25.43 -1.28
N CYS A 184 -22.05 24.62 -0.61
CA CYS A 184 -20.65 24.94 -0.43
C CYS A 184 -19.90 24.86 -1.80
N LYS A 185 -19.44 26.03 -2.27
CA LYS A 185 -18.69 26.16 -3.53
C LYS A 185 -17.21 25.76 -3.36
N LYS A 186 -16.98 24.55 -2.84
CA LYS A 186 -15.65 24.00 -2.60
C LYS A 186 -15.48 22.63 -3.21
N ALA A 187 -14.37 22.44 -3.90
CA ALA A 187 -13.86 21.14 -4.31
C ALA A 187 -12.69 20.73 -3.40
N ILE A 188 -12.61 19.45 -3.08
CA ILE A 188 -11.55 18.89 -2.24
C ILE A 188 -10.81 17.84 -3.05
N ALA A 189 -9.47 17.90 -3.01
CA ALA A 189 -8.61 16.87 -3.52
C ALA A 189 -7.66 16.39 -2.41
N VAL A 190 -7.49 15.07 -2.27
CA VAL A 190 -6.70 14.47 -1.19
C VAL A 190 -5.69 13.48 -1.75
N GLY A 191 -4.41 13.63 -1.38
CA GLY A 191 -3.38 12.68 -1.80
C GLY A 191 -1.97 13.15 -1.54
N ARG A 192 -0.99 12.24 -1.74
CA ARG A 192 0.42 12.62 -1.68
C ARG A 192 0.73 13.61 -2.81
N LEU A 193 1.46 14.68 -2.51
CA LEU A 193 1.89 15.67 -3.51
C LEU A 193 3.09 15.13 -4.30
N GLU A 194 2.80 14.10 -5.12
CA GLU A 194 3.75 13.38 -5.96
C GLU A 194 3.26 13.34 -7.40
N GLN A 195 4.16 13.19 -8.36
CA GLN A 195 3.87 13.17 -9.81
C GLN A 195 2.73 12.23 -10.18
N GLN A 196 2.65 11.06 -9.52
CA GLN A 196 1.63 10.04 -9.74
C GLN A 196 0.19 10.55 -9.51
N LYS A 197 0.00 11.57 -8.64
CA LYS A 197 -1.34 12.07 -8.29
C LYS A 197 -1.86 13.15 -9.25
N GLY A 198 -0.98 13.73 -10.05
CA GLY A 198 -1.39 14.66 -11.12
C GLY A 198 -2.01 15.97 -10.64
N PHE A 199 -1.62 16.46 -9.45
CA PHE A 199 -2.11 17.75 -8.95
C PHE A 199 -1.68 18.93 -9.81
N ASP A 200 -0.54 18.84 -10.50
CA ASP A 200 -0.09 19.78 -11.51
C ASP A 200 -1.14 19.97 -12.63
N ARG A 201 -1.70 18.86 -13.11
CA ARG A 201 -2.78 18.88 -14.11
C ARG A 201 -4.07 19.45 -13.54
N LEU A 202 -4.44 19.07 -12.31
CA LEU A 202 -5.63 19.58 -11.64
C LEU A 202 -5.57 21.10 -11.48
N ILE A 203 -4.43 21.66 -11.03
CA ILE A 203 -4.22 23.11 -10.89
C ILE A 203 -4.29 23.81 -12.26
N THR A 204 -3.70 23.20 -13.29
CA THR A 204 -3.79 23.76 -14.65
C THR A 204 -5.23 23.83 -15.15
N CYS A 205 -6.02 22.76 -14.97
CA CYS A 205 -7.45 22.76 -15.33
C CYS A 205 -8.25 23.76 -14.50
N TRP A 206 -7.86 23.99 -13.24
CA TRP A 206 -8.57 24.93 -12.36
C TRP A 206 -8.52 26.36 -12.87
N LYS A 207 -7.50 26.75 -13.62
CA LYS A 207 -7.40 28.08 -14.27
C LYS A 207 -8.63 28.43 -15.12
N ASP A 208 -9.17 27.47 -15.83
CA ASP A 208 -10.35 27.70 -16.68
C ASP A 208 -11.64 27.62 -15.85
N ILE A 209 -11.69 26.75 -14.86
CA ILE A 209 -12.80 26.69 -13.89
C ILE A 209 -12.91 28.00 -13.13
N ALA A 210 -11.79 28.56 -12.69
CA ALA A 210 -11.75 29.81 -11.93
C ALA A 210 -12.33 31.02 -12.69
N LYS A 211 -12.16 31.06 -14.04
CA LYS A 211 -12.75 32.08 -14.87
C LYS A 211 -14.26 31.96 -14.98
N LEU A 212 -14.76 30.74 -15.12
CA LEU A 212 -16.19 30.45 -15.28
C LEU A 212 -16.96 30.50 -13.95
N TYR A 213 -16.28 30.13 -12.87
CA TYR A 213 -16.85 29.99 -11.53
C TYR A 213 -15.95 30.66 -10.48
N PRO A 214 -15.90 32.01 -10.42
CA PRO A 214 -14.96 32.74 -9.57
C PRO A 214 -15.17 32.50 -8.07
N ASP A 215 -16.36 32.05 -7.66
CA ASP A 215 -16.70 31.79 -6.26
C ASP A 215 -16.25 30.40 -5.78
N TRP A 216 -15.83 29.51 -6.70
CA TRP A 216 -15.40 28.18 -6.34
C TRP A 216 -13.96 28.16 -5.82
N GLN A 217 -13.70 27.30 -4.82
CA GLN A 217 -12.39 27.08 -4.24
C GLN A 217 -11.99 25.60 -4.40
N LEU A 218 -10.68 25.36 -4.55
CA LEU A 218 -10.07 24.05 -4.53
C LEU A 218 -9.12 23.94 -3.34
N ASP A 219 -9.45 23.08 -2.40
CA ASP A 219 -8.57 22.75 -1.26
C ASP A 219 -7.90 21.39 -1.53
N ILE A 220 -6.56 21.39 -1.64
CA ILE A 220 -5.74 20.19 -1.86
C ILE A 220 -5.06 19.81 -0.54
N TYR A 221 -5.42 18.64 -0.01
CA TYR A 221 -4.87 18.14 1.25
C TYR A 221 -3.83 17.05 0.99
N GLY A 222 -2.61 17.27 1.46
CA GLY A 222 -1.56 16.28 1.36
C GLY A 222 -0.17 16.83 1.65
N THR A 223 0.80 15.92 1.63
CA THR A 223 2.23 16.24 1.74
C THR A 223 3.00 15.49 0.65
N GLY A 224 4.15 16.00 0.24
CA GLY A 224 4.98 15.33 -0.76
C GLY A 224 6.06 16.24 -1.34
N SER A 225 6.89 15.65 -2.20
CA SER A 225 8.07 16.32 -2.77
C SER A 225 7.72 17.50 -3.68
N LEU A 226 6.50 17.53 -4.23
CA LEU A 226 6.07 18.55 -5.18
C LEU A 226 5.45 19.79 -4.53
N TYR A 227 5.37 19.87 -3.19
CA TYR A 227 4.70 20.99 -2.51
C TYR A 227 5.12 22.38 -3.04
N HIS A 228 6.42 22.65 -3.07
CA HIS A 228 6.94 23.94 -3.50
C HIS A 228 6.66 24.20 -4.98
N ILE A 229 6.82 23.19 -5.83
CA ILE A 229 6.56 23.31 -7.29
C ILE A 229 5.09 23.62 -7.55
N LEU A 230 4.17 22.94 -6.86
CA LEU A 230 2.73 23.18 -6.98
C LEU A 230 2.34 24.56 -6.46
N GLN A 231 2.97 25.03 -5.38
CA GLN A 231 2.74 26.37 -4.85
C GLN A 231 3.20 27.45 -5.84
N GLU A 232 4.37 27.30 -6.45
CA GLU A 232 4.86 28.19 -7.51
C GLU A 232 3.93 28.18 -8.72
N GLN A 233 3.39 27.03 -9.11
CA GLN A 233 2.41 26.90 -10.19
C GLN A 233 1.12 27.68 -9.89
N ILE A 234 0.58 27.56 -8.66
CA ILE A 234 -0.60 28.30 -8.22
C ILE A 234 -0.36 29.81 -8.38
N THR A 235 0.77 30.32 -7.91
CA THR A 235 1.15 31.72 -8.00
C THR A 235 1.32 32.17 -9.44
N SER A 236 2.02 31.40 -10.28
CA SER A 236 2.24 31.74 -11.71
C SER A 236 0.95 31.80 -12.52
N LEU A 237 -0.08 31.08 -12.09
CA LEU A 237 -1.40 31.08 -12.73
C LEU A 237 -2.38 32.10 -12.10
N GLY A 238 -1.98 32.83 -11.04
CA GLY A 238 -2.81 33.80 -10.34
C GLY A 238 -4.00 33.18 -9.58
N LEU A 239 -3.81 31.97 -9.06
CA LEU A 239 -4.87 31.16 -8.43
C LEU A 239 -4.86 31.17 -6.92
N GLU A 240 -4.04 32.01 -6.25
CA GLU A 240 -3.80 31.97 -4.78
C GLU A 240 -5.09 32.20 -3.96
N LYS A 241 -6.07 32.90 -4.52
CA LYS A 241 -7.35 33.14 -3.86
C LYS A 241 -8.30 31.93 -3.90
N GLN A 242 -8.11 31.03 -4.87
CA GLN A 242 -9.06 29.96 -5.18
C GLN A 242 -8.48 28.56 -4.94
N VAL A 243 -7.15 28.39 -4.99
CA VAL A 243 -6.47 27.10 -4.77
C VAL A 243 -5.58 27.16 -3.55
N LYS A 244 -5.75 26.20 -2.63
CA LYS A 244 -4.95 26.08 -1.41
C LYS A 244 -4.34 24.67 -1.32
N LEU A 245 -3.06 24.59 -0.88
CA LEU A 245 -2.35 23.35 -0.55
C LEU A 245 -2.30 23.18 0.97
#